data_acbc4d128dc86e9a8ad6520412e4dd26
#
_entry.id   acbc4d128dc86e9a8ad6520412e4dd26
#
_cell.length_a   1.000
_cell.length_b   1.000
_cell.length_c   1.000
_cell.angle_alpha   90.00
_cell.angle_beta   90.00
_cell.angle_gamma   90.00
#
_symmetry.space_group_name_H-M   'P 1'
#
loop_
_entity.id
_entity.type
_entity.pdbx_description
1 polymer ?
#
loop_
_entity_poly.entity_id
_entity_poly.type
_entity_poly.pdbx_seq_one_letter_code
_entity_poly.pdbx_strand_id
1 'polypeptide(L)'
;MCYNIEGMNGEIKEKAPKIFNQISRYNPDIVFITEYSEQDVLALDTLLKKQYPYSSEDLHNEGSYFYGKHPLSQAQRLKDITSGEYIGVFLCDAYVNNDTIRLLGCHLFSNNYDSSHIRVTPDSIRNNYEVLSYIKNIKWASEKRQKEAQTAARMIPEGCQALSMGDLNDVCGSKTLRVLESAGLKDAWWEGGLGYGATIHHPLPYRIDHIMHSKDLKLKQINIVDSEGVSDHDALYAVFEY
;
A
#
# COMPACT_ATOMS: atom_id res chain seq x y z
N MET A 1 -6.20 7.90 1.02
CA MET A 1 -5.24 7.81 -0.09
C MET A 1 -4.10 6.90 0.31
N CYS A 2 -3.60 6.05 -0.56
CA CYS A 2 -2.32 5.36 -0.37
C CYS A 2 -1.37 5.69 -1.53
N TYR A 3 -0.07 5.76 -1.24
CA TYR A 3 0.94 6.14 -2.20
C TYR A 3 2.30 5.51 -1.88
N ASN A 4 2.81 4.68 -2.77
CA ASN A 4 4.20 4.24 -2.78
C ASN A 4 5.03 5.31 -3.50
N ILE A 5 6.02 5.91 -2.82
CA ILE A 5 6.78 7.06 -3.33
C ILE A 5 8.19 6.70 -3.85
N GLU A 6 8.51 5.42 -3.98
CA GLU A 6 9.80 4.92 -4.50
C GLU A 6 11.04 5.57 -3.85
N GLY A 7 10.95 5.89 -2.54
CA GLY A 7 12.08 6.40 -1.75
C GLY A 7 12.78 7.66 -2.29
N MET A 8 12.07 8.49 -3.08
CA MET A 8 12.54 9.74 -3.70
C MET A 8 13.99 9.74 -4.27
N ASN A 9 14.73 8.64 -4.15
CA ASN A 9 16.05 8.35 -4.74
C ASN A 9 17.06 9.53 -4.78
N GLY A 10 17.15 10.30 -3.69
CA GLY A 10 18.06 11.46 -3.56
C GLY A 10 17.54 12.76 -4.19
N GLU A 11 16.38 12.76 -4.86
CA GLU A 11 15.75 13.94 -5.48
C GLU A 11 14.71 14.60 -4.54
N ILE A 12 14.93 14.49 -3.24
CA ILE A 12 13.99 14.88 -2.17
C ILE A 12 13.48 16.31 -2.33
N LYS A 13 14.40 17.27 -2.62
CA LYS A 13 14.05 18.69 -2.73
C LYS A 13 13.09 18.96 -3.88
N GLU A 14 13.15 18.17 -4.92
CA GLU A 14 12.29 18.30 -6.09
C GLU A 14 11.01 17.49 -5.96
N LYS A 15 11.11 16.24 -5.52
CA LYS A 15 9.99 15.29 -5.44
C LYS A 15 9.04 15.61 -4.27
N ALA A 16 9.54 15.95 -3.08
CA ALA A 16 8.70 16.19 -1.92
C ALA A 16 7.63 17.26 -2.11
N PRO A 17 7.91 18.45 -2.69
CA PRO A 17 6.87 19.42 -2.99
C PRO A 17 5.84 18.94 -4.01
N LYS A 18 6.25 18.14 -5.01
CA LYS A 18 5.33 17.60 -6.02
C LYS A 18 4.38 16.58 -5.39
N ILE A 19 4.92 15.64 -4.59
CA ILE A 19 4.12 14.65 -3.84
C ILE A 19 3.15 15.36 -2.90
N PHE A 20 3.61 16.35 -2.15
CA PHE A 20 2.76 17.15 -1.28
C PHE A 20 1.62 17.84 -2.05
N ASN A 21 1.92 18.44 -3.21
CA ASN A 21 0.91 19.10 -4.04
C ASN A 21 -0.13 18.10 -4.59
N GLN A 22 0.30 16.92 -5.00
CA GLN A 22 -0.61 15.85 -5.45
C GLN A 22 -1.54 15.44 -4.30
N ILE A 23 -1.01 15.15 -3.12
CA ILE A 23 -1.82 14.79 -1.95
C ILE A 23 -2.77 15.93 -1.58
N SER A 24 -2.28 17.18 -1.54
CA SER A 24 -3.07 18.36 -1.16
C SER A 24 -4.21 18.66 -2.13
N ARG A 25 -4.03 18.40 -3.43
CA ARG A 25 -5.09 18.57 -4.45
C ARG A 25 -6.34 17.75 -4.14
N TYR A 26 -6.15 16.52 -3.66
CA TYR A 26 -7.25 15.61 -3.31
C TYR A 26 -7.68 15.75 -1.85
N ASN A 27 -6.84 16.36 -1.03
CA ASN A 27 -7.10 16.70 0.37
C ASN A 27 -7.73 15.54 1.19
N PRO A 28 -7.19 14.30 1.11
CA PRO A 28 -7.73 13.16 1.83
C PRO A 28 -7.69 13.36 3.35
N ASP A 29 -8.53 12.64 4.08
CA ASP A 29 -8.52 12.70 5.56
C ASP A 29 -7.44 11.80 6.15
N ILE A 30 -7.13 10.69 5.45
CA ILE A 30 -6.07 9.74 5.81
C ILE A 30 -5.17 9.51 4.59
N VAL A 31 -3.86 9.56 4.82
CA VAL A 31 -2.83 9.21 3.84
C VAL A 31 -1.95 8.11 4.42
N PHE A 32 -1.71 7.08 3.65
CA PHE A 32 -0.70 6.06 3.94
C PHE A 32 0.38 6.11 2.86
N ILE A 33 1.62 6.33 3.27
CA ILE A 33 2.77 6.45 2.36
C ILE A 33 3.72 5.29 2.65
N THR A 34 4.24 4.67 1.59
CA THR A 34 5.22 3.58 1.64
C THR A 34 6.48 3.92 0.87
N GLU A 35 7.53 3.17 1.10
CA GLU A 35 8.88 3.39 0.57
C GLU A 35 9.45 4.76 0.92
N TYR A 36 9.37 5.09 2.18
CA TYR A 36 9.74 6.37 2.77
C TYR A 36 11.09 6.22 3.48
N SER A 37 12.17 6.75 2.91
CA SER A 37 13.49 6.70 3.55
C SER A 37 13.59 7.70 4.71
N GLU A 38 14.53 7.50 5.64
CA GLU A 38 14.76 8.45 6.76
C GLU A 38 15.02 9.89 6.28
N GLN A 39 15.71 10.04 5.16
CA GLN A 39 16.00 11.37 4.60
C GLN A 39 14.74 12.01 3.99
N ASP A 40 13.86 11.20 3.42
CA ASP A 40 12.61 11.63 2.81
C ASP A 40 11.61 12.09 3.88
N VAL A 41 11.59 11.39 5.03
CA VAL A 41 10.70 11.69 6.17
C VAL A 41 10.77 13.16 6.52
N LEU A 42 11.96 13.68 6.79
CA LEU A 42 12.11 15.07 7.28
C LEU A 42 11.57 16.11 6.30
N ALA A 43 11.79 15.91 5.01
CA ALA A 43 11.38 16.86 3.97
C ALA A 43 9.87 16.86 3.75
N LEU A 44 9.28 15.70 3.54
CA LEU A 44 7.85 15.54 3.24
C LEU A 44 7.00 15.71 4.51
N ASP A 45 7.46 15.19 5.65
CA ASP A 45 6.80 15.32 6.96
C ASP A 45 6.60 16.78 7.33
N THR A 46 7.63 17.64 7.14
CA THR A 46 7.54 19.09 7.38
C THR A 46 6.43 19.75 6.55
N LEU A 47 6.14 19.26 5.35
CA LEU A 47 5.08 19.75 4.50
C LEU A 47 3.72 19.17 4.91
N LEU A 48 3.65 17.87 5.10
CA LEU A 48 2.39 17.16 5.41
C LEU A 48 1.83 17.54 6.79
N LYS A 49 2.65 17.70 7.81
CA LYS A 49 2.20 18.10 9.17
C LYS A 49 1.49 19.45 9.22
N LYS A 50 1.66 20.31 8.22
CA LYS A 50 0.89 21.56 8.11
C LYS A 50 -0.60 21.30 7.84
N GLN A 51 -0.93 20.20 7.18
CA GLN A 51 -2.28 19.83 6.78
C GLN A 51 -2.82 18.62 7.58
N TYR A 52 -1.92 17.77 8.05
CA TYR A 52 -2.20 16.53 8.77
C TYR A 52 -1.56 16.59 10.16
N PRO A 53 -2.29 17.08 11.18
CA PRO A 53 -1.73 17.27 12.52
C PRO A 53 -1.42 15.96 13.27
N TYR A 54 -1.93 14.83 12.78
CA TYR A 54 -1.69 13.51 13.36
C TYR A 54 -0.88 12.66 12.41
N SER A 55 0.14 11.97 12.92
CA SER A 55 0.97 11.04 12.16
C SER A 55 1.46 9.87 13.01
N SER A 56 1.84 8.79 12.34
CA SER A 56 2.35 7.59 13.00
C SER A 56 3.85 7.70 13.30
N GLU A 57 4.23 8.60 14.20
CA GLU A 57 5.64 8.83 14.58
C GLU A 57 6.28 7.57 15.20
N ASP A 58 5.46 6.65 15.73
CA ASP A 58 5.90 5.37 16.28
C ASP A 58 6.54 4.43 15.25
N LEU A 59 6.33 4.71 13.94
CA LEU A 59 6.86 3.92 12.83
C LEU A 59 8.16 4.49 12.25
N HIS A 60 8.90 5.31 13.00
CA HIS A 60 10.21 5.78 12.57
C HIS A 60 11.09 4.63 12.10
N ASN A 61 11.74 4.78 10.96
CA ASN A 61 12.61 3.79 10.30
C ASN A 61 11.91 2.55 9.73
N GLU A 62 10.58 2.54 9.67
CA GLU A 62 9.84 1.39 9.12
C GLU A 62 9.44 1.58 7.65
N GLY A 63 9.81 2.70 7.05
CA GLY A 63 9.57 3.00 5.63
C GLY A 63 8.10 3.19 5.24
N SER A 64 7.19 3.30 6.23
CA SER A 64 5.75 3.46 5.99
C SER A 64 5.10 4.30 7.08
N TYR A 65 4.23 5.25 6.68
CA TYR A 65 3.65 6.23 7.59
C TYR A 65 2.17 6.49 7.30
N PHE A 66 1.40 6.67 8.38
CA PHE A 66 0.07 7.27 8.31
C PHE A 66 0.13 8.76 8.62
N TYR A 67 -0.65 9.53 7.90
CA TYR A 67 -0.97 10.94 8.19
C TYR A 67 -2.49 11.10 8.23
N GLY A 68 -3.00 11.83 9.20
CA GLY A 68 -4.43 12.03 9.41
C GLY A 68 -4.81 13.45 9.80
N LYS A 69 -5.99 13.89 9.34
CA LYS A 69 -6.66 15.09 9.86
C LYS A 69 -7.39 14.82 11.15
N HIS A 70 -7.66 13.55 11.44
CA HIS A 70 -8.31 13.05 12.65
C HIS A 70 -7.31 12.36 13.55
N PRO A 71 -7.55 12.29 14.87
CA PRO A 71 -6.68 11.60 15.80
C PRO A 71 -6.43 10.15 15.36
N LEU A 72 -5.18 9.72 15.49
CA LEU A 72 -4.74 8.36 15.22
C LEU A 72 -4.33 7.70 16.53
N SER A 73 -4.58 6.39 16.68
CA SER A 73 -3.98 5.62 17.75
C SER A 73 -2.48 5.46 17.53
N GLN A 74 -1.77 4.97 18.55
CA GLN A 74 -0.42 4.49 18.36
C GLN A 74 -0.37 3.46 17.22
N ALA A 75 0.49 3.70 16.25
CA ALA A 75 0.66 2.78 15.14
C ALA A 75 1.72 1.73 15.46
N GLN A 76 1.55 0.52 14.92
CA GLN A 76 2.49 -0.57 15.13
C GLN A 76 2.69 -1.40 13.86
N ARG A 77 3.92 -1.78 13.60
CA ARG A 77 4.23 -2.80 12.60
C ARG A 77 3.91 -4.18 13.15
N LEU A 78 3.17 -4.97 12.41
CA LEU A 78 2.76 -6.31 12.84
C LEU A 78 3.87 -7.34 12.65
N LYS A 79 3.75 -8.45 13.38
CA LYS A 79 4.59 -9.63 13.25
C LYS A 79 3.78 -10.79 12.68
N ASP A 80 4.40 -11.58 11.81
CA ASP A 80 3.85 -12.86 11.38
C ASP A 80 3.62 -13.76 12.59
N ILE A 81 2.43 -14.30 12.69
CA ILE A 81 1.98 -15.08 13.87
C ILE A 81 2.79 -16.37 14.02
N THR A 82 3.30 -16.90 12.92
CA THR A 82 4.00 -18.19 12.89
C THR A 82 5.49 -18.02 13.14
N SER A 83 6.13 -17.06 12.45
CA SER A 83 7.57 -16.83 12.51
C SER A 83 7.99 -15.83 13.58
N GLY A 84 7.09 -14.92 13.97
CA GLY A 84 7.41 -13.79 14.86
C GLY A 84 8.21 -12.67 14.19
N GLU A 85 8.49 -12.79 12.89
CA GLU A 85 9.20 -11.77 12.12
C GLU A 85 8.28 -10.58 11.79
N TYR A 86 8.83 -9.37 11.72
CA TYR A 86 8.10 -8.21 11.25
C TYR A 86 7.70 -8.36 9.79
N ILE A 87 6.48 -7.97 9.49
CA ILE A 87 5.88 -8.04 8.14
C ILE A 87 5.54 -6.66 7.61
N GLY A 88 5.16 -6.59 6.34
CA GLY A 88 4.78 -5.33 5.67
C GLY A 88 3.34 -4.88 5.99
N VAL A 89 2.86 -5.08 7.22
CA VAL A 89 1.53 -4.66 7.67
C VAL A 89 1.64 -3.76 8.89
N PHE A 90 0.99 -2.60 8.82
CA PHE A 90 0.99 -1.55 9.82
C PHE A 90 -0.44 -1.32 10.29
N LEU A 91 -0.66 -1.39 11.59
CA LEU A 91 -1.96 -1.25 12.23
C LEU A 91 -2.06 0.11 12.93
N CYS A 92 -3.16 0.82 12.71
CA CYS A 92 -3.51 2.06 13.38
C CYS A 92 -5.03 2.19 13.42
N ASP A 93 -5.61 2.86 14.39
CA ASP A 93 -7.01 3.23 14.41
C ASP A 93 -7.15 4.74 14.21
N ALA A 94 -8.06 5.16 13.34
CA ALA A 94 -8.44 6.56 13.16
C ALA A 94 -9.76 6.83 13.88
N TYR A 95 -9.80 7.93 14.64
CA TYR A 95 -10.99 8.36 15.39
C TYR A 95 -11.68 9.49 14.64
N VAL A 96 -12.74 9.15 13.89
CA VAL A 96 -13.45 10.07 13.02
C VAL A 96 -14.83 10.34 13.59
N ASN A 97 -15.11 11.55 14.04
CA ASN A 97 -16.30 11.90 14.81
C ASN A 97 -16.41 11.02 16.07
N ASN A 98 -17.41 10.13 16.13
CA ASN A 98 -17.59 9.19 17.24
C ASN A 98 -17.28 7.74 16.83
N ASP A 99 -16.81 7.54 15.62
CA ASP A 99 -16.51 6.21 15.08
C ASP A 99 -15.01 5.92 15.10
N THR A 100 -14.69 4.64 15.16
CA THR A 100 -13.33 4.14 15.05
C THR A 100 -13.18 3.36 13.76
N ILE A 101 -12.28 3.79 12.90
CA ILE A 101 -11.95 3.11 11.64
C ILE A 101 -10.59 2.47 11.80
N ARG A 102 -10.53 1.16 11.69
CA ARG A 102 -9.27 0.41 11.69
C ARG A 102 -8.55 0.58 10.38
N LEU A 103 -7.31 0.98 10.45
CA LEU A 103 -6.44 1.17 9.30
C LEU A 103 -5.37 0.07 9.27
N LEU A 104 -5.30 -0.64 8.17
CA LEU A 104 -4.24 -1.59 7.84
C LEU A 104 -3.45 -1.02 6.66
N GLY A 105 -2.33 -0.38 6.95
CA GLY A 105 -1.37 0.03 5.92
C GLY A 105 -0.57 -1.19 5.48
N CYS A 106 -0.50 -1.43 4.18
CA CYS A 106 0.16 -2.60 3.63
C CYS A 106 1.27 -2.18 2.66
N HIS A 107 2.46 -2.70 2.89
CA HIS A 107 3.54 -2.79 1.92
C HIS A 107 4.07 -4.22 2.00
N LEU A 108 3.35 -5.12 1.31
CA LEU A 108 3.58 -6.55 1.44
C LEU A 108 4.85 -6.97 0.69
N PHE A 109 5.27 -8.20 0.95
CA PHE A 109 6.52 -8.72 0.42
C PHE A 109 6.62 -8.58 -1.10
N SER A 110 7.63 -7.83 -1.57
CA SER A 110 7.89 -7.63 -2.99
C SER A 110 8.43 -8.91 -3.65
N ASN A 111 8.22 -9.02 -4.95
CA ASN A 111 8.81 -10.10 -5.73
C ASN A 111 10.36 -10.01 -5.81
N ASN A 112 10.98 -8.92 -5.33
CA ASN A 112 12.41 -8.66 -5.34
C ASN A 112 13.06 -9.06 -6.69
N TYR A 113 12.52 -8.52 -7.78
CA TYR A 113 13.14 -8.66 -9.09
C TYR A 113 14.21 -7.61 -9.26
N ASP A 114 15.45 -8.05 -9.10
CA ASP A 114 16.52 -7.42 -9.84
C ASP A 114 16.32 -7.76 -11.33
N SER A 115 15.54 -6.94 -12.01
CA SER A 115 15.25 -7.05 -13.45
C SER A 115 16.53 -7.00 -14.30
N SER A 116 17.69 -6.63 -13.71
CA SER A 116 19.00 -6.60 -14.37
C SER A 116 19.48 -8.00 -14.75
N HIS A 117 18.96 -9.06 -14.11
CA HIS A 117 19.40 -10.44 -14.33
C HIS A 117 18.44 -11.29 -15.18
N ILE A 118 17.22 -10.78 -15.49
CA ILE A 118 16.28 -11.52 -16.34
C ILE A 118 16.11 -10.81 -17.68
N ARG A 119 17.12 -10.94 -18.54
CA ARG A 119 16.87 -10.77 -19.97
C ARG A 119 16.18 -12.04 -20.47
N VAL A 120 14.85 -11.98 -20.66
CA VAL A 120 14.12 -12.99 -21.41
C VAL A 120 14.60 -12.89 -22.87
N THR A 121 15.66 -13.56 -23.19
CA THR A 121 16.13 -13.75 -24.57
C THR A 121 15.56 -15.06 -25.09
N PRO A 122 15.45 -15.25 -26.42
CA PRO A 122 15.07 -16.53 -27.01
C PRO A 122 15.94 -17.69 -26.51
N ASP A 123 17.19 -17.44 -26.11
CA ASP A 123 18.12 -18.41 -25.56
C ASP A 123 17.86 -18.71 -24.07
N SER A 124 17.35 -17.76 -23.28
CA SER A 124 16.97 -17.99 -21.88
C SER A 124 15.72 -18.86 -21.76
N ILE A 125 14.84 -18.84 -22.77
CA ILE A 125 13.69 -19.75 -22.87
C ILE A 125 14.16 -21.19 -23.13
N ARG A 126 15.30 -21.39 -23.78
CA ARG A 126 15.93 -22.71 -23.98
C ARG A 126 16.61 -23.24 -22.70
N ASN A 127 17.07 -22.38 -21.83
CA ASN A 127 17.61 -22.73 -20.51
C ASN A 127 16.49 -22.72 -19.46
N ASN A 128 15.76 -23.81 -19.32
CA ASN A 128 14.67 -24.02 -18.36
C ASN A 128 15.00 -23.61 -16.89
N TYR A 129 16.27 -23.45 -16.54
CA TYR A 129 16.72 -23.12 -15.18
C TYR A 129 16.34 -21.70 -14.72
N GLU A 130 16.52 -20.68 -15.56
CA GLU A 130 16.20 -19.29 -15.19
C GLU A 130 14.69 -19.11 -15.07
N VAL A 131 13.91 -19.64 -15.99
CA VAL A 131 12.44 -19.60 -15.96
C VAL A 131 11.90 -20.34 -14.73
N LEU A 132 12.46 -21.50 -14.40
CA LEU A 132 12.06 -22.26 -13.20
C LEU A 132 12.43 -21.54 -11.91
N SER A 133 13.59 -20.90 -11.86
CA SER A 133 14.00 -20.06 -10.72
C SER A 133 13.04 -18.88 -10.54
N TYR A 134 12.68 -18.21 -11.62
CA TYR A 134 11.72 -17.15 -11.67
C TYR A 134 10.34 -17.57 -11.10
N ILE A 135 9.80 -18.66 -11.61
CA ILE A 135 8.51 -19.20 -11.13
C ILE A 135 8.57 -19.58 -9.65
N LYS A 136 9.68 -20.15 -9.19
CA LYS A 136 9.87 -20.49 -7.77
C LYS A 136 9.88 -19.24 -6.89
N ASN A 137 10.53 -18.17 -7.35
CA ASN A 137 10.58 -16.90 -6.61
C ASN A 137 9.21 -16.25 -6.52
N ILE A 138 8.45 -16.18 -7.64
CA ILE A 138 7.06 -15.68 -7.62
C ILE A 138 6.22 -16.49 -6.64
N LYS A 139 6.30 -17.81 -6.70
CA LYS A 139 5.55 -18.69 -5.80
C LYS A 139 5.90 -18.41 -4.34
N TRP A 140 7.18 -18.34 -4.02
CA TRP A 140 7.66 -18.06 -2.67
C TRP A 140 7.21 -16.67 -2.18
N ALA A 141 7.35 -15.63 -2.99
CA ALA A 141 6.87 -14.29 -2.66
C ALA A 141 5.34 -14.27 -2.44
N SER A 142 4.59 -14.95 -3.30
CA SER A 142 3.13 -15.09 -3.13
C SER A 142 2.76 -15.81 -1.83
N GLU A 143 3.49 -16.85 -1.42
CA GLU A 143 3.26 -17.56 -0.15
C GLU A 143 3.57 -16.64 1.05
N LYS A 144 4.60 -15.80 0.97
CA LYS A 144 4.90 -14.78 1.98
C LYS A 144 3.76 -13.76 2.10
N ARG A 145 3.35 -13.15 1.00
CA ARG A 145 2.21 -12.19 0.98
C ARG A 145 0.92 -12.78 1.55
N GLN A 146 0.63 -14.04 1.24
CA GLN A 146 -0.55 -14.72 1.80
C GLN A 146 -0.50 -14.81 3.34
N LYS A 147 0.67 -15.07 3.93
CA LYS A 147 0.85 -15.09 5.40
C LYS A 147 0.69 -13.69 5.99
N GLU A 148 1.26 -12.68 5.34
CA GLU A 148 1.09 -11.28 5.76
C GLU A 148 -0.38 -10.88 5.71
N ALA A 149 -1.10 -11.20 4.62
CA ALA A 149 -2.53 -10.96 4.49
C ALA A 149 -3.36 -11.73 5.53
N GLN A 150 -2.98 -12.96 5.89
CA GLN A 150 -3.62 -13.72 6.98
C GLN A 150 -3.45 -13.04 8.34
N THR A 151 -2.28 -12.47 8.59
CA THR A 151 -2.03 -11.70 9.81
C THR A 151 -2.88 -10.42 9.82
N ALA A 152 -2.92 -9.67 8.70
CA ALA A 152 -3.77 -8.50 8.54
C ALA A 152 -5.26 -8.82 8.76
N ALA A 153 -5.75 -9.88 8.13
CA ALA A 153 -7.14 -10.34 8.23
C ALA A 153 -7.59 -10.61 9.67
N ARG A 154 -6.72 -11.15 10.52
CA ARG A 154 -7.01 -11.40 11.93
C ARG A 154 -7.14 -10.12 12.78
N MET A 155 -6.64 -8.99 12.29
CA MET A 155 -6.79 -7.69 12.95
C MET A 155 -8.12 -7.02 12.65
N ILE A 156 -9.00 -7.66 11.87
CA ILE A 156 -10.33 -7.15 11.51
C ILE A 156 -11.40 -7.95 12.25
N PRO A 157 -11.83 -7.52 13.44
CA PRO A 157 -12.94 -8.15 14.14
C PRO A 157 -14.25 -8.04 13.34
N GLU A 158 -15.16 -8.96 13.55
CA GLU A 158 -16.49 -8.89 12.95
C GLU A 158 -17.22 -7.59 13.37
N GLY A 159 -17.80 -6.88 12.40
CA GLY A 159 -18.48 -5.60 12.62
C GLY A 159 -17.54 -4.40 12.79
N CYS A 160 -16.23 -4.57 12.61
CA CYS A 160 -15.29 -3.47 12.64
C CYS A 160 -15.31 -2.71 11.31
N GLN A 161 -15.43 -1.38 11.38
CA GLN A 161 -15.16 -0.52 10.22
C GLN A 161 -13.65 -0.55 9.95
N ALA A 162 -13.25 -1.02 8.77
CA ALA A 162 -11.85 -1.21 8.43
C ALA A 162 -11.52 -0.79 7.00
N LEU A 163 -10.32 -0.24 6.85
CA LEU A 163 -9.66 0.03 5.57
C LEU A 163 -8.31 -0.68 5.54
N SER A 164 -8.07 -1.49 4.51
CA SER A 164 -6.73 -1.96 4.16
C SER A 164 -6.27 -1.21 2.92
N MET A 165 -5.11 -0.57 2.98
CA MET A 165 -4.64 0.30 1.90
C MET A 165 -3.12 0.23 1.72
N GLY A 166 -2.65 0.33 0.49
CA GLY A 166 -1.23 0.39 0.14
C GLY A 166 -0.84 -0.59 -0.95
N ASP A 167 0.46 -0.79 -1.07
CA ASP A 167 1.07 -1.71 -2.02
C ASP A 167 0.99 -3.15 -1.47
N LEU A 168 0.08 -3.94 -2.05
CA LEU A 168 -0.05 -5.36 -1.73
C LEU A 168 0.94 -6.23 -2.52
N ASN A 169 1.71 -5.64 -3.46
CA ASN A 169 2.64 -6.34 -4.34
C ASN A 169 2.00 -7.56 -5.05
N ASP A 170 0.67 -7.56 -5.17
CA ASP A 170 -0.09 -8.65 -5.77
C ASP A 170 -1.28 -8.12 -6.57
N VAL A 171 -1.65 -8.83 -7.62
CA VAL A 171 -2.70 -8.41 -8.54
C VAL A 171 -4.09 -8.84 -8.05
N CYS A 172 -5.12 -8.20 -8.62
CA CYS A 172 -6.51 -8.57 -8.36
C CYS A 172 -6.77 -10.07 -8.66
N GLY A 173 -7.60 -10.69 -7.80
CA GLY A 173 -7.92 -12.12 -7.89
C GLY A 173 -6.80 -13.06 -7.39
N SER A 174 -5.69 -12.52 -6.89
CA SER A 174 -4.65 -13.31 -6.24
C SER A 174 -5.14 -13.96 -4.95
N LYS A 175 -4.38 -14.92 -4.44
CA LYS A 175 -4.70 -15.55 -3.15
C LYS A 175 -4.56 -14.56 -1.99
N THR A 176 -3.64 -13.61 -2.09
CA THR A 176 -3.43 -12.53 -1.10
C THR A 176 -4.70 -11.71 -0.92
N LEU A 177 -5.30 -11.22 -2.03
CA LEU A 177 -6.53 -10.44 -1.95
C LEU A 177 -7.70 -11.29 -1.47
N ARG A 178 -7.82 -12.56 -1.92
CA ARG A 178 -8.89 -13.47 -1.44
C ARG A 178 -8.85 -13.71 0.06
N VAL A 179 -7.68 -13.69 0.69
CA VAL A 179 -7.55 -13.78 2.15
C VAL A 179 -8.20 -12.58 2.82
N LEU A 180 -7.92 -11.35 2.33
CA LEU A 180 -8.52 -10.12 2.84
C LEU A 180 -10.03 -10.06 2.54
N GLU A 181 -10.46 -10.50 1.36
CA GLU A 181 -11.88 -10.63 1.00
C GLU A 181 -12.62 -11.60 1.95
N SER A 182 -11.97 -12.72 2.32
CA SER A 182 -12.54 -13.69 3.28
C SER A 182 -12.68 -13.13 4.69
N ALA A 183 -11.95 -12.07 5.03
CA ALA A 183 -12.09 -11.30 6.27
C ALA A 183 -13.20 -10.22 6.19
N GLY A 184 -13.96 -10.18 5.10
CA GLY A 184 -15.10 -9.26 4.91
C GLY A 184 -14.73 -7.94 4.23
N LEU A 185 -13.52 -7.79 3.72
CA LEU A 185 -13.14 -6.61 2.95
C LEU A 185 -13.54 -6.76 1.48
N LYS A 186 -13.84 -5.63 0.83
CA LYS A 186 -14.11 -5.51 -0.60
C LYS A 186 -13.06 -4.62 -1.24
N ASP A 187 -12.60 -4.97 -2.43
CA ASP A 187 -11.72 -4.11 -3.22
C ASP A 187 -12.53 -2.96 -3.82
N ALA A 188 -12.19 -1.73 -3.41
CA ALA A 188 -12.89 -0.52 -3.83
C ALA A 188 -12.83 -0.29 -5.35
N TRP A 189 -11.74 -0.71 -6.01
CA TRP A 189 -11.63 -0.57 -7.47
C TRP A 189 -12.64 -1.43 -8.21
N TRP A 190 -12.93 -2.65 -7.74
CA TRP A 190 -13.96 -3.48 -8.34
C TRP A 190 -15.36 -2.94 -8.11
N GLU A 191 -15.58 -2.16 -7.04
CA GLU A 191 -16.88 -1.59 -6.73
C GLU A 191 -17.17 -0.31 -7.53
N GLY A 192 -16.17 0.55 -7.76
CA GLY A 192 -16.40 1.87 -8.36
C GLY A 192 -15.33 2.38 -9.33
N GLY A 193 -14.29 1.61 -9.60
CA GLY A 193 -13.23 2.00 -10.52
C GLY A 193 -13.60 1.83 -11.99
N LEU A 194 -12.90 2.56 -12.86
CA LEU A 194 -13.06 2.47 -14.30
C LEU A 194 -11.82 1.88 -14.96
N GLY A 195 -12.01 0.86 -15.78
CA GLY A 195 -10.95 0.18 -16.52
C GLY A 195 -10.08 -0.72 -15.64
N TYR A 196 -8.86 -0.99 -16.09
CA TYR A 196 -7.94 -1.91 -15.42
C TYR A 196 -7.37 -1.36 -14.12
N GLY A 197 -7.12 -0.05 -14.06
CA GLY A 197 -6.67 0.61 -12.85
C GLY A 197 -5.21 0.35 -12.50
N ALA A 198 -4.32 0.31 -13.49
CA ALA A 198 -2.90 0.11 -13.23
C ALA A 198 -2.35 1.19 -12.30
N THR A 199 -1.59 0.79 -11.29
CA THR A 199 -0.88 1.67 -10.36
C THR A 199 0.63 1.62 -10.54
N ILE A 200 1.15 0.65 -11.30
CA ILE A 200 2.53 0.59 -11.78
C ILE A 200 2.54 0.33 -13.27
N HIS A 201 3.47 0.96 -14.02
CA HIS A 201 3.44 0.94 -15.48
C HIS A 201 4.61 0.22 -16.13
N HIS A 202 5.68 -0.05 -15.39
CA HIS A 202 6.88 -0.68 -15.93
C HIS A 202 7.21 -2.00 -15.22
N PRO A 203 7.59 -3.08 -15.91
CA PRO A 203 7.69 -3.22 -17.38
C PRO A 203 6.33 -3.43 -18.08
N LEU A 204 5.29 -3.74 -17.34
CA LEU A 204 3.91 -3.89 -17.80
C LEU A 204 2.97 -3.22 -16.82
N PRO A 205 1.80 -2.72 -17.28
CA PRO A 205 0.85 -2.09 -16.38
C PRO A 205 0.18 -3.12 -15.47
N TYR A 206 0.32 -2.94 -14.13
CA TYR A 206 -0.32 -3.74 -13.11
C TYR A 206 -1.04 -2.87 -12.11
N ARG A 207 -2.10 -3.40 -11.49
CA ARG A 207 -2.66 -2.83 -10.27
C ARG A 207 -2.21 -3.70 -9.09
N ILE A 208 -1.30 -3.17 -8.30
CA ILE A 208 -0.75 -3.81 -7.10
C ILE A 208 -0.97 -2.98 -5.83
N ASP A 209 -1.31 -1.71 -6.00
CA ASP A 209 -1.85 -0.89 -4.92
C ASP A 209 -3.36 -1.08 -4.83
N HIS A 210 -3.85 -1.24 -3.62
CA HIS A 210 -5.26 -1.51 -3.36
C HIS A 210 -5.77 -0.67 -2.20
N ILE A 211 -7.06 -0.32 -2.26
CA ILE A 211 -7.85 0.11 -1.11
C ILE A 211 -9.00 -0.88 -0.97
N MET A 212 -9.02 -1.58 0.15
CA MET A 212 -10.07 -2.53 0.49
C MET A 212 -10.80 -2.03 1.74
N HIS A 213 -12.11 -2.21 1.80
CA HIS A 213 -12.94 -1.67 2.87
C HIS A 213 -13.96 -2.68 3.40
N SER A 214 -14.33 -2.54 4.68
CA SER A 214 -15.45 -3.29 5.27
C SER A 214 -16.79 -2.84 4.67
N LYS A 215 -17.78 -3.70 4.75
CA LYS A 215 -19.13 -3.48 4.18
C LYS A 215 -19.85 -2.23 4.72
N ASP A 216 -19.48 -1.79 5.93
CA ASP A 216 -20.11 -0.67 6.61
C ASP A 216 -19.61 0.70 6.13
N LEU A 217 -18.51 0.70 5.37
CA LEU A 217 -18.01 1.87 4.67
C LEU A 217 -18.53 1.84 3.22
N LYS A 218 -19.30 2.86 2.84
CA LYS A 218 -19.91 2.92 1.50
C LYS A 218 -19.02 3.70 0.56
N LEU A 219 -18.48 3.03 -0.46
CA LEU A 219 -17.68 3.69 -1.48
C LEU A 219 -18.51 4.74 -2.24
N LYS A 220 -17.99 5.95 -2.37
CA LYS A 220 -18.57 7.05 -3.17
C LYS A 220 -17.73 7.30 -4.42
N GLN A 221 -16.43 7.18 -4.30
CA GLN A 221 -15.50 7.48 -5.39
C GLN A 221 -14.19 6.74 -5.20
N ILE A 222 -13.60 6.30 -6.29
CA ILE A 222 -12.21 5.83 -6.33
C ILE A 222 -11.55 6.30 -7.63
N ASN A 223 -10.29 6.75 -7.53
CA ASN A 223 -9.49 7.20 -8.66
C ASN A 223 -8.03 6.81 -8.48
N ILE A 224 -7.34 6.70 -9.61
CA ILE A 224 -5.88 6.72 -9.67
C ILE A 224 -5.44 8.16 -9.82
N VAL A 225 -4.40 8.52 -9.11
CA VAL A 225 -3.75 9.83 -9.16
C VAL A 225 -2.39 9.64 -9.80
N ASP A 226 -2.26 10.10 -11.04
CA ASP A 226 -1.02 10.03 -11.81
C ASP A 226 0.14 10.63 -11.01
N SER A 227 1.21 9.88 -10.87
CA SER A 227 2.42 10.29 -10.17
C SER A 227 3.16 11.44 -10.86
N GLU A 228 2.83 11.74 -12.12
CA GLU A 228 3.52 12.75 -12.95
C GLU A 228 5.05 12.50 -12.99
N GLY A 229 5.44 11.22 -12.86
CA GLY A 229 6.84 10.76 -12.90
C GLY A 229 7.65 11.00 -11.62
N VAL A 230 7.00 11.31 -10.48
CA VAL A 230 7.71 11.44 -9.19
C VAL A 230 7.88 10.11 -8.47
N SER A 231 7.11 9.10 -8.86
CA SER A 231 7.22 7.70 -8.44
C SER A 231 6.95 6.80 -9.63
N ASP A 232 7.38 5.56 -9.59
CA ASP A 232 6.98 4.49 -10.51
C ASP A 232 5.58 3.95 -10.21
N HIS A 233 5.02 4.31 -9.04
CA HIS A 233 3.64 4.05 -8.66
C HIS A 233 2.77 5.30 -8.79
N ASP A 234 1.52 5.10 -9.22
CA ASP A 234 0.45 6.07 -9.11
C ASP A 234 -0.28 5.90 -7.76
N ALA A 235 -0.70 7.02 -7.16
CA ALA A 235 -1.43 6.95 -5.91
C ALA A 235 -2.88 6.50 -6.12
N LEU A 236 -3.47 5.84 -5.13
CA LEU A 236 -4.86 5.45 -5.13
C LEU A 236 -5.65 6.28 -4.10
N TYR A 237 -6.72 6.91 -4.55
CA TYR A 237 -7.58 7.78 -3.75
C TYR A 237 -9.01 7.28 -3.74
N ALA A 238 -9.61 7.11 -2.56
CA ALA A 238 -11.01 6.72 -2.41
C ALA A 238 -11.73 7.61 -1.39
N VAL A 239 -13.04 7.80 -1.60
CA VAL A 239 -13.95 8.49 -0.70
C VAL A 239 -15.01 7.53 -0.23
N PHE A 240 -15.23 7.48 1.08
CA PHE A 240 -16.25 6.65 1.73
C PHE A 240 -17.23 7.51 2.52
N GLU A 241 -18.46 7.03 2.59
CA GLU A 241 -19.46 7.44 3.57
C GLU A 241 -19.57 6.35 4.64
N TYR A 242 -19.66 6.73 5.89
CA TYR A 242 -19.74 5.86 7.07
C TYR A 242 -20.88 6.29 7.99
#